data_fa3912fd68121b3d215590b8248d30c4
#
_entry.id   fa3912fd68121b3d215590b8248d30c4
#
_cell.length_a   1.000
_cell.length_b   1.000
_cell.length_c   1.000
_cell.angle_alpha   90.00
_cell.angle_beta   90.00
_cell.angle_gamma   90.00
#
_symmetry.space_group_name_H-M   'P 1'
#
loop_
_entity.id
_entity.type
_entity.pdbx_description
1 polymer ?
#
loop_
_entity_poly.entity_id
_entity_poly.type
_entity_poly.pdbx_seq_one_letter_code
_entity_poly.pdbx_strand_id
1 'polypeptide(L)'
;ARTSLNSGAATWVASGLGDDTLLKIYNGEEVGTQITAEKSTLSSRKLWISSFGSVSGTLKLDDGASEALLSKGKSLLSVGITDVVGNFNKGDLVRCTDKSGNEIATGLINFSNEEVKAIKGLNSEEISSTLGYLTQAEVIHRNNLVLS
;
A
#
# COMPACT_ATOMS: atom_id res chain seq x y z
N ALA A 1 19.13 -0.74 -5.02
CA ALA A 1 19.44 -0.04 -3.74
C ALA A 1 18.16 0.40 -3.00
N ARG A 2 17.28 1.22 -3.61
CA ARG A 2 16.08 1.75 -2.94
C ARG A 2 15.13 0.64 -2.43
N THR A 3 14.92 -0.38 -3.22
CA THR A 3 14.11 -1.57 -2.86
C THR A 3 14.71 -2.34 -1.69
N SER A 4 16.03 -2.54 -1.70
CA SER A 4 16.74 -3.24 -0.62
C SER A 4 16.74 -2.43 0.69
N LEU A 5 16.89 -1.10 0.61
CA LEU A 5 16.78 -0.21 1.76
C LEU A 5 15.40 -0.33 2.43
N ASN A 6 14.33 -0.32 1.63
CA ASN A 6 12.97 -0.44 2.13
C ASN A 6 12.69 -1.81 2.79
N SER A 7 13.39 -2.88 2.37
CA SER A 7 13.25 -4.22 2.98
C SER A 7 14.08 -4.42 4.26
N GLY A 8 14.89 -3.42 4.66
CA GLY A 8 15.79 -3.53 5.80
C GLY A 8 17.06 -4.33 5.52
N ALA A 9 17.34 -4.67 4.25
CA ALA A 9 18.52 -5.41 3.87
C ALA A 9 19.72 -4.49 3.68
N ALA A 10 20.89 -4.88 4.23
CA ALA A 10 22.14 -4.25 3.91
C ALA A 10 22.55 -4.61 2.46
N THR A 11 22.97 -3.64 1.70
CA THR A 11 23.36 -3.80 0.30
C THR A 11 24.78 -3.33 0.10
N TRP A 12 25.60 -4.14 -0.58
CA TRP A 12 26.96 -3.76 -1.00
C TRP A 12 26.99 -3.52 -2.50
N VAL A 13 27.59 -2.42 -2.89
CA VAL A 13 27.91 -2.12 -4.28
C VAL A 13 29.43 -2.19 -4.41
N ALA A 14 29.93 -3.21 -5.10
CA ALA A 14 31.36 -3.45 -5.28
C ALA A 14 31.66 -3.86 -6.72
N SER A 15 32.96 -3.74 -7.13
CA SER A 15 33.42 -4.14 -8.44
C SER A 15 33.31 -5.66 -8.60
N GLY A 16 32.70 -6.14 -9.68
CA GLY A 16 32.69 -7.55 -10.06
C GLY A 16 33.99 -8.01 -10.80
N LEU A 17 34.94 -7.11 -11.04
CA LEU A 17 36.18 -7.40 -11.75
C LEU A 17 37.35 -7.76 -10.81
N GLY A 18 37.16 -7.59 -9.50
CA GLY A 18 38.17 -7.94 -8.50
C GLY A 18 38.11 -9.39 -8.09
N ASP A 19 39.28 -10.01 -7.86
CA ASP A 19 39.35 -11.36 -7.33
C ASP A 19 38.84 -11.37 -5.88
N ASP A 20 38.03 -12.39 -5.55
CA ASP A 20 37.53 -12.67 -4.22
C ASP A 20 36.66 -11.54 -3.57
N THR A 21 36.08 -10.63 -4.35
CA THR A 21 35.27 -9.50 -3.85
C THR A 21 34.17 -9.95 -2.87
N LEU A 22 33.48 -11.06 -3.17
CA LEU A 22 32.43 -11.60 -2.30
C LEU A 22 33.01 -12.17 -1.00
N LEU A 23 34.17 -12.85 -1.05
CA LEU A 23 34.83 -13.37 0.14
C LEU A 23 35.33 -12.25 1.05
N LYS A 24 35.87 -11.19 0.47
CA LYS A 24 36.29 -9.99 1.22
C LYS A 24 35.15 -9.34 1.93
N ILE A 25 33.98 -9.15 1.25
CA ILE A 25 32.76 -8.63 1.87
C ILE A 25 32.28 -9.56 3.00
N TYR A 26 32.28 -10.88 2.76
CA TYR A 26 31.87 -11.87 3.77
C TYR A 26 32.78 -11.85 5.01
N ASN A 27 34.08 -11.64 4.83
CA ASN A 27 35.06 -11.53 5.91
C ASN A 27 35.05 -10.17 6.62
N GLY A 28 34.19 -9.23 6.21
CA GLY A 28 34.06 -7.92 6.80
C GLY A 28 35.13 -6.90 6.35
N GLU A 29 35.79 -7.16 5.25
CA GLU A 29 36.74 -6.21 4.68
C GLU A 29 36.01 -5.02 4.02
N GLU A 30 36.59 -3.85 4.11
CA GLU A 30 36.01 -2.61 3.51
C GLU A 30 36.23 -2.59 1.99
N VAL A 31 35.33 -3.27 1.27
CA VAL A 31 35.34 -3.33 -0.20
C VAL A 31 34.05 -2.76 -0.77
N GLY A 32 34.19 -1.73 -1.60
CA GLY A 32 33.03 -1.06 -2.24
C GLY A 32 32.28 -0.11 -1.32
N THR A 33 30.98 0.03 -1.54
CA THR A 33 30.09 0.91 -0.77
C THR A 33 29.02 0.07 -0.11
N GLN A 34 28.96 0.11 1.21
CA GLN A 34 27.87 -0.47 1.98
C GLN A 34 26.74 0.55 2.14
N ILE A 35 25.55 0.14 1.78
CA ILE A 35 24.33 0.90 1.98
C ILE A 35 23.51 0.17 3.06
N THR A 36 23.43 0.77 4.25
CA THR A 36 22.66 0.23 5.38
C THR A 36 21.27 0.83 5.37
N ALA A 37 20.24 0.00 5.54
CA ALA A 37 18.88 0.46 5.74
C ALA A 37 18.68 0.83 7.21
N GLU A 38 18.04 1.96 7.46
CA GLU A 38 17.41 2.18 8.75
C GLU A 38 16.33 1.10 8.96
N LYS A 39 16.14 0.65 10.21
CA LYS A 39 15.10 -0.35 10.51
C LYS A 39 13.75 0.15 10.00
N SER A 40 13.20 -0.50 8.99
CA SER A 40 11.86 -0.16 8.49
C SER A 40 10.83 -0.41 9.59
N THR A 41 10.08 0.61 9.95
CA THR A 41 8.94 0.51 10.86
C THR A 41 7.71 -0.10 10.20
N LEU A 42 7.74 -0.26 8.88
CA LEU A 42 6.64 -0.83 8.11
C LEU A 42 6.67 -2.36 8.16
N SER A 43 5.50 -2.97 8.25
CA SER A 43 5.37 -4.43 8.08
C SER A 43 5.77 -4.85 6.67
N SER A 44 6.23 -6.10 6.49
CA SER A 44 6.61 -6.64 5.18
C SER A 44 5.52 -6.47 4.10
N ARG A 45 4.25 -6.56 4.50
CA ARG A 45 3.10 -6.33 3.61
C ARG A 45 3.02 -4.88 3.12
N LYS A 46 3.20 -3.91 4.02
CA LYS A 46 3.20 -2.48 3.67
C LYS A 46 4.37 -2.12 2.78
N LEU A 47 5.54 -2.70 3.02
CA LEU A 47 6.71 -2.56 2.15
C LEU A 47 6.44 -3.09 0.74
N TRP A 48 5.78 -4.25 0.64
CA TRP A 48 5.39 -4.81 -0.66
C TRP A 48 4.41 -3.89 -1.40
N ILE A 49 3.37 -3.39 -0.72
CA ILE A 49 2.40 -2.44 -1.29
C ILE A 49 3.10 -1.19 -1.86
N SER A 50 4.04 -0.62 -1.11
CA SER A 50 4.74 0.62 -1.52
C SER A 50 5.76 0.43 -2.65
N SER A 51 6.25 -0.82 -2.85
CA SER A 51 7.43 -1.06 -3.72
C SER A 51 7.12 -1.75 -5.04
N PHE A 52 6.09 -2.58 -5.11
CA PHE A 52 5.92 -3.55 -6.22
C PHE A 52 4.54 -3.55 -6.87
N GLY A 53 3.56 -2.85 -6.33
CA GLY A 53 2.20 -2.95 -6.81
C GLY A 53 1.92 -2.06 -8.03
N SER A 54 1.40 -2.64 -9.11
CA SER A 54 0.71 -1.88 -10.14
C SER A 54 -0.69 -1.51 -9.66
N VAL A 55 -1.02 -0.23 -9.71
CA VAL A 55 -2.34 0.29 -9.29
C VAL A 55 -3.36 0.01 -10.39
N SER A 56 -4.44 -0.71 -10.04
CA SER A 56 -5.51 -1.09 -10.98
C SER A 56 -6.67 -0.09 -11.02
N GLY A 57 -6.77 0.78 -10.01
CA GLY A 57 -7.85 1.77 -9.95
C GLY A 57 -7.62 2.85 -8.90
N THR A 58 -8.55 3.80 -8.87
CA THR A 58 -8.50 4.96 -7.96
C THR A 58 -9.84 5.12 -7.26
N LEU A 59 -9.79 5.35 -5.96
CA LEU A 59 -10.92 5.73 -5.11
C LEU A 59 -10.78 7.19 -4.74
N LYS A 60 -11.80 8.00 -5.03
CA LYS A 60 -11.86 9.39 -4.55
C LYS A 60 -12.58 9.41 -3.21
N LEU A 61 -11.99 10.09 -2.26
CA LEU A 61 -12.46 10.16 -0.89
C LEU A 61 -13.01 11.54 -0.56
N ASP A 62 -13.92 11.57 0.41
CA ASP A 62 -14.34 12.81 1.05
C ASP A 62 -13.28 13.31 2.06
N ASP A 63 -13.50 14.49 2.62
CA ASP A 63 -12.56 15.11 3.56
C ASP A 63 -12.48 14.33 4.88
N GLY A 64 -13.60 13.75 5.33
CA GLY A 64 -13.65 12.96 6.55
C GLY A 64 -12.88 11.65 6.45
N ALA A 65 -13.03 10.92 5.34
CA ALA A 65 -12.25 9.71 5.07
C ALA A 65 -10.77 10.02 4.89
N SER A 66 -10.43 11.09 4.17
CA SER A 66 -9.06 11.56 3.99
C SER A 66 -8.39 11.86 5.32
N GLU A 67 -9.04 12.61 6.21
CA GLU A 67 -8.56 12.90 7.55
C GLU A 67 -8.44 11.62 8.40
N ALA A 68 -9.41 10.71 8.33
CA ALA A 68 -9.38 9.48 9.09
C ALA A 68 -8.20 8.57 8.71
N LEU A 69 -7.84 8.53 7.43
CA LEU A 69 -6.66 7.79 6.97
C LEU A 69 -5.36 8.46 7.40
N LEU A 70 -5.21 9.77 7.14
CA LEU A 70 -3.97 10.51 7.36
C LEU A 70 -3.66 10.70 8.85
N SER A 71 -4.65 11.12 9.64
CA SER A 71 -4.42 11.56 11.02
C SER A 71 -4.72 10.47 12.06
N LYS A 72 -5.62 9.54 11.76
CA LYS A 72 -6.11 8.55 12.74
C LYS A 72 -5.70 7.12 12.42
N GLY A 73 -5.06 6.87 11.28
CA GLY A 73 -4.62 5.52 10.85
C GLY A 73 -5.77 4.50 10.82
N LYS A 74 -6.97 4.92 10.42
CA LYS A 74 -8.16 4.07 10.36
C LYS A 74 -8.21 3.28 9.05
N SER A 75 -9.09 2.27 9.00
CA SER A 75 -9.47 1.59 7.77
C SER A 75 -10.35 2.48 6.90
N LEU A 76 -10.34 2.27 5.58
CA LEU A 76 -11.25 2.94 4.67
C LEU A 76 -12.60 2.24 4.66
N LEU A 77 -13.66 3.00 4.92
CA LEU A 77 -15.06 2.55 4.84
C LEU A 77 -15.72 3.09 3.57
N SER A 78 -16.78 2.39 3.13
CA SER A 78 -17.54 2.74 1.92
C SER A 78 -18.20 4.13 1.98
N VAL A 79 -18.62 4.56 3.17
CA VAL A 79 -19.27 5.87 3.39
C VAL A 79 -18.38 7.04 2.96
N GLY A 80 -17.07 6.91 3.09
CA GLY A 80 -16.10 7.94 2.71
C GLY A 80 -15.70 7.95 1.23
N ILE A 81 -16.24 7.05 0.41
CA ILE A 81 -15.90 6.95 -1.02
C ILE A 81 -16.93 7.74 -1.83
N THR A 82 -16.45 8.71 -2.59
CA THR A 82 -17.29 9.57 -3.44
C THR A 82 -17.31 9.11 -4.89
N ASP A 83 -16.18 8.57 -5.39
CA ASP A 83 -16.09 8.11 -6.78
C ASP A 83 -15.10 6.95 -6.92
N VAL A 84 -15.28 6.15 -7.99
CA VAL A 84 -14.51 4.94 -8.28
C VAL A 84 -14.12 4.92 -9.75
N VAL A 85 -12.82 4.85 -10.03
CA VAL A 85 -12.26 4.83 -11.39
C VAL A 85 -11.36 3.61 -11.57
N GLY A 86 -11.41 3.00 -12.75
CA GLY A 86 -10.59 1.84 -13.10
C GLY A 86 -11.35 0.51 -13.02
N ASN A 87 -10.62 -0.57 -13.28
CA ASN A 87 -11.14 -1.93 -13.21
C ASN A 87 -10.24 -2.78 -12.33
N PHE A 88 -10.76 -3.24 -11.22
CA PHE A 88 -10.02 -4.00 -10.22
C PHE A 88 -10.89 -5.07 -9.58
N ASN A 89 -10.26 -6.09 -9.07
CA ASN A 89 -10.85 -7.16 -8.30
C ASN A 89 -10.44 -7.09 -6.84
N LYS A 90 -11.08 -7.88 -6.01
CA LYS A 90 -10.68 -8.09 -4.62
C LYS A 90 -9.22 -8.54 -4.56
N GLY A 91 -8.41 -7.87 -3.75
CA GLY A 91 -6.99 -8.12 -3.58
C GLY A 91 -6.08 -7.29 -4.48
N ASP A 92 -6.61 -6.54 -5.41
CA ASP A 92 -5.83 -5.62 -6.25
C ASP A 92 -5.42 -4.37 -5.48
N LEU A 93 -4.36 -3.71 -5.98
CA LEU A 93 -3.92 -2.42 -5.47
C LEU A 93 -4.72 -1.29 -6.07
N VAL A 94 -5.23 -0.43 -5.21
CA VAL A 94 -5.93 0.81 -5.60
C VAL A 94 -5.32 2.02 -4.90
N ARG A 95 -5.38 3.14 -5.59
CA ARG A 95 -4.97 4.45 -5.08
C ARG A 95 -6.15 5.14 -4.42
N CYS A 96 -5.92 5.81 -3.30
CA CYS A 96 -6.86 6.71 -2.65
C CYS A 96 -6.43 8.14 -2.90
N THR A 97 -7.34 8.98 -3.40
CA THR A 97 -7.09 10.41 -3.63
C THR A 97 -8.09 11.26 -2.87
N ASP A 98 -7.67 12.46 -2.51
CA ASP A 98 -8.57 13.49 -1.99
C ASP A 98 -9.46 14.10 -3.11
N LYS A 99 -10.31 15.04 -2.76
CA LYS A 99 -11.18 15.77 -3.71
C LYS A 99 -10.39 16.55 -4.76
N SER A 100 -9.18 16.97 -4.45
CA SER A 100 -8.28 17.70 -5.35
C SER A 100 -7.50 16.79 -6.29
N GLY A 101 -7.57 15.46 -6.10
CA GLY A 101 -6.85 14.48 -6.88
C GLY A 101 -5.44 14.15 -6.36
N ASN A 102 -5.04 14.68 -5.19
CA ASN A 102 -3.77 14.33 -4.57
C ASN A 102 -3.84 12.91 -4.02
N GLU A 103 -2.80 12.14 -4.26
CA GLU A 103 -2.67 10.80 -3.68
C GLU A 103 -2.42 10.90 -2.18
N ILE A 104 -3.22 10.20 -1.39
CA ILE A 104 -3.12 10.17 0.08
C ILE A 104 -2.75 8.79 0.59
N ALA A 105 -3.08 7.74 -0.13
CA ALA A 105 -2.75 6.37 0.25
C ALA A 105 -2.85 5.41 -0.93
N THR A 106 -2.20 4.25 -0.79
CA THR A 106 -2.38 3.08 -1.67
C THR A 106 -2.65 1.85 -0.81
N GLY A 107 -3.55 0.96 -1.25
CA GLY A 107 -3.91 -0.21 -0.46
C GLY A 107 -4.52 -1.35 -1.25
N LEU A 108 -4.57 -2.53 -0.61
CA LEU A 108 -5.23 -3.73 -1.13
C LEU A 108 -6.72 -3.65 -0.83
N ILE A 109 -7.53 -3.71 -1.88
CA ILE A 109 -8.97 -3.58 -1.78
C ILE A 109 -9.66 -4.90 -1.46
N ASN A 110 -10.73 -4.86 -0.66
CA ASN A 110 -11.48 -6.05 -0.25
C ASN A 110 -12.68 -6.37 -1.17
N PHE A 111 -12.98 -5.53 -2.14
CA PHE A 111 -14.12 -5.61 -3.04
C PHE A 111 -13.71 -5.39 -4.49
N SER A 112 -14.50 -5.89 -5.44
CA SER A 112 -14.36 -5.55 -6.85
C SER A 112 -14.85 -4.12 -7.12
N ASN A 113 -14.51 -3.57 -8.28
CA ASN A 113 -14.93 -2.22 -8.67
C ASN A 113 -16.47 -2.09 -8.78
N GLU A 114 -17.14 -3.15 -9.19
CA GLU A 114 -18.61 -3.19 -9.28
C GLU A 114 -19.24 -3.14 -7.90
N GLU A 115 -18.73 -3.93 -6.96
CA GLU A 115 -19.17 -3.93 -5.56
C GLU A 115 -18.92 -2.59 -4.90
N VAL A 116 -17.73 -1.98 -5.08
CA VAL A 116 -17.45 -0.65 -4.51
C VAL A 116 -18.38 0.41 -5.09
N LYS A 117 -18.69 0.36 -6.39
CA LYS A 117 -19.68 1.27 -6.99
C LYS A 117 -21.08 1.11 -6.40
N ALA A 118 -21.47 -0.11 -6.04
CA ALA A 118 -22.76 -0.38 -5.44
C ALA A 118 -22.83 0.08 -3.97
N ILE A 119 -21.72 0.00 -3.22
CA ILE A 119 -21.71 0.30 -1.78
C ILE A 119 -21.15 1.68 -1.43
N LYS A 120 -20.58 2.43 -2.39
CA LYS A 120 -20.01 3.75 -2.12
C LYS A 120 -21.03 4.68 -1.49
N GLY A 121 -20.63 5.39 -0.43
CA GLY A 121 -21.50 6.29 0.32
C GLY A 121 -22.43 5.59 1.31
N LEU A 122 -22.51 4.26 1.31
CA LEU A 122 -23.32 3.51 2.26
C LEU A 122 -22.57 3.29 3.58
N ASN A 123 -23.32 3.19 4.68
CA ASN A 123 -22.75 2.77 5.96
C ASN A 123 -22.53 1.24 5.99
N SER A 124 -21.76 0.77 7.00
CA SER A 124 -21.37 -0.64 7.09
C SER A 124 -22.55 -1.60 7.27
N GLU A 125 -23.67 -1.15 7.84
CA GLU A 125 -24.86 -1.97 8.07
C GLU A 125 -25.63 -2.23 6.76
N GLU A 126 -25.58 -1.28 5.83
CA GLU A 126 -26.26 -1.34 4.53
C GLU A 126 -25.51 -2.18 3.50
N ILE A 127 -24.21 -2.42 3.70
CA ILE A 127 -23.37 -3.18 2.75
C ILE A 127 -23.90 -4.61 2.56
N SER A 128 -24.16 -5.32 3.66
CA SER A 128 -24.61 -6.71 3.61
C SER A 128 -25.96 -6.87 2.93
N SER A 129 -26.87 -5.90 3.12
CA SER A 129 -28.17 -5.88 2.45
C SER A 129 -28.04 -5.58 0.96
N THR A 130 -27.11 -4.71 0.58
CA THR A 130 -26.91 -4.30 -0.81
C THR A 130 -26.20 -5.40 -1.62
N LEU A 131 -25.18 -6.06 -1.05
CA LEU A 131 -24.45 -7.12 -1.73
C LEU A 131 -25.10 -8.51 -1.61
N GLY A 132 -26.02 -8.70 -0.65
CA GLY A 132 -26.73 -9.96 -0.45
C GLY A 132 -25.91 -11.06 0.25
N TYR A 133 -24.74 -10.75 0.79
CA TYR A 133 -23.92 -11.67 1.56
C TYR A 133 -23.17 -10.96 2.70
N LEU A 134 -22.76 -11.74 3.71
CA LEU A 134 -21.96 -11.23 4.82
C LEU A 134 -20.54 -10.92 4.33
N THR A 135 -20.07 -9.70 4.58
CA THR A 135 -18.77 -9.23 4.14
C THR A 135 -18.09 -8.37 5.21
N GLN A 136 -16.86 -8.01 4.95
CA GLN A 136 -16.10 -7.09 5.81
C GLN A 136 -16.68 -5.67 5.68
N ALA A 137 -16.65 -4.91 6.76
CA ALA A 137 -17.10 -3.52 6.74
C ALA A 137 -16.11 -2.59 6.05
N GLU A 138 -14.82 -2.96 6.05
CA GLU A 138 -13.76 -2.13 5.52
C GLU A 138 -13.53 -2.39 4.04
N VAL A 139 -13.53 -1.34 3.23
CA VAL A 139 -13.15 -1.42 1.82
C VAL A 139 -11.64 -1.64 1.68
N ILE A 140 -10.85 -0.97 2.53
CA ILE A 140 -9.42 -1.25 2.69
C ILE A 140 -9.10 -1.27 4.19
N HIS A 141 -8.59 -2.40 4.67
CA HIS A 141 -8.15 -2.52 6.06
C HIS A 141 -6.85 -1.74 6.29
N ARG A 142 -6.72 -1.07 7.44
CA ARG A 142 -5.55 -0.24 7.82
C ARG A 142 -4.20 -0.96 7.68
N ASN A 143 -4.16 -2.27 7.91
CA ASN A 143 -2.93 -3.06 7.79
C ASN A 143 -2.53 -3.31 6.33
N ASN A 144 -3.46 -3.11 5.39
CA ASN A 144 -3.29 -3.27 3.95
C ASN A 144 -3.21 -1.91 3.23
N LEU A 145 -2.97 -0.82 3.97
CA LEU A 145 -2.96 0.54 3.46
C LEU A 145 -1.64 1.22 3.84
N VAL A 146 -1.05 1.93 2.89
CA VAL A 146 0.18 2.73 3.04
C VAL A 146 -0.14 4.16 2.66
N LEU A 147 0.22 5.10 3.51
CA LEU A 147 0.12 6.53 3.23
C LEU A 147 1.21 6.95 2.25
N SER A 148 0.89 7.87 1.37
CA SER A 148 1.81 8.43 0.37
C SER A 148 2.66 9.55 0.95
#